data_b2ec3bcbcc1d8601e887e3ef8fce38dc
#
_entry.id   b2ec3bcbcc1d8601e887e3ef8fce38dc
#
_cell.length_a   1.000
_cell.length_b   1.000
_cell.length_c   1.000
_cell.angle_alpha   90.00
_cell.angle_beta   90.00
_cell.angle_gamma   90.00
#
_symmetry.space_group_name_H-M   'P 1'
#
loop_
_entity.id
_entity.type
_entity.pdbx_description
1 polymer ?
#
loop_
_entity_poly.entity_id
_entity_poly.type
_entity_poly.pdbx_seq_one_letter_code
_entity_poly.pdbx_strand_id
1 'polypeptide(L)'
;MAYSINPNLPKARALALKLLIEQALPAQVVANKCGIHRSTVYRWKVKWLEINQNVQLENVNRPTRNPGKQFRFTALKWLIPTLGSRPKHSPNAVPKPIVELVLTLRRMLKRCAEVIWFHLIHNNGVNISLSSVRRILQRYRYINGRKKRVRPDNPRRPFATRPGELVQTDTIHYICPLTKRRRYIYTVIDLYSRMAYAEVHPRILPGVAASVVLHARNELGFDFAMIQADNGLEFSRYFEQILARRGILTRHSRLGRPNDNAHIERFNRTIQEECLGSYITYKTTSKQLQAKLNNYLEFYNFKRIHLGLQLRTPAQMLQRS
;
A
#
# COMPACT_ATOMS: atom_id res chain seq x y z
N MET A 1 14.41 22.19 -29.63
CA MET A 1 15.68 21.44 -29.89
C MET A 1 15.61 20.14 -29.09
N ALA A 2 15.54 19.02 -29.81
CA ALA A 2 15.57 17.71 -29.18
C ALA A 2 16.96 17.48 -28.56
N TYR A 3 17.03 17.39 -27.25
CA TYR A 3 18.26 17.01 -26.54
C TYR A 3 18.52 15.53 -26.82
N SER A 4 19.46 15.28 -27.73
CA SER A 4 19.88 13.93 -28.08
C SER A 4 20.50 13.25 -26.86
N ILE A 5 19.90 12.14 -26.44
CA ILE A 5 20.46 11.20 -25.44
C ILE A 5 21.58 10.36 -26.12
N ASN A 6 22.17 10.85 -27.18
CA ASN A 6 23.20 10.13 -27.93
C ASN A 6 24.44 9.94 -27.03
N PRO A 7 24.83 8.70 -26.69
CA PRO A 7 25.98 8.42 -25.83
C PRO A 7 27.32 8.84 -26.45
N ASN A 8 27.35 9.09 -27.76
CA ASN A 8 28.54 9.56 -28.46
C ASN A 8 28.72 11.09 -28.42
N LEU A 9 27.73 11.86 -28.01
CA LEU A 9 27.81 13.32 -27.95
C LEU A 9 28.91 13.83 -27.01
N PRO A 10 29.18 13.27 -25.83
CA PRO A 10 30.30 13.66 -24.99
C PRO A 10 31.67 13.41 -25.67
N LYS A 11 31.81 12.32 -26.43
CA LYS A 11 33.03 12.01 -27.19
C LYS A 11 33.25 12.98 -28.35
N ALA A 12 32.20 13.35 -29.07
CA ALA A 12 32.29 14.34 -30.13
C ALA A 12 32.67 15.73 -29.59
N ARG A 13 32.15 16.14 -28.44
CA ARG A 13 32.55 17.38 -27.75
C ARG A 13 34.02 17.35 -27.36
N ALA A 14 34.48 16.25 -26.76
CA ALA A 14 35.88 16.08 -26.35
C ALA A 14 36.82 16.15 -27.55
N LEU A 15 36.48 15.52 -28.67
CA LEU A 15 37.25 15.58 -29.90
C LEU A 15 37.33 17.01 -30.46
N ALA A 16 36.20 17.71 -30.54
CA ALA A 16 36.14 19.09 -31.03
C ALA A 16 36.98 20.04 -30.17
N LEU A 17 36.94 19.90 -28.84
CA LEU A 17 37.77 20.72 -27.91
C LEU A 17 39.25 20.38 -28.02
N LYS A 18 39.62 19.12 -28.18
CA LYS A 18 41.01 18.71 -28.39
C LYS A 18 41.56 19.31 -29.68
N LEU A 19 40.85 19.25 -30.79
CA LEU A 19 41.24 19.84 -32.07
C LEU A 19 41.38 21.37 -31.97
N LEU A 20 40.47 22.05 -31.24
CA LEU A 20 40.46 23.51 -31.11
C LEU A 20 41.58 24.03 -30.20
N ILE A 21 41.86 23.35 -29.09
CA ILE A 21 42.73 23.86 -28.02
C ILE A 21 44.11 23.24 -28.06
N GLU A 22 44.24 21.91 -28.23
CA GLU A 22 45.57 21.28 -28.32
C GLU A 22 46.22 21.44 -29.69
N GLN A 23 45.42 21.32 -30.77
CA GLN A 23 45.96 21.44 -32.12
C GLN A 23 45.80 22.84 -32.71
N ALA A 24 45.28 23.81 -31.93
CA ALA A 24 45.07 25.21 -32.31
C ALA A 24 44.34 25.41 -33.68
N LEU A 25 43.53 24.48 -34.11
CA LEU A 25 42.81 24.55 -35.37
C LEU A 25 41.73 25.64 -35.32
N PRO A 26 41.52 26.40 -36.46
CA PRO A 26 40.48 27.38 -36.54
C PRO A 26 39.09 26.74 -36.29
N ALA A 27 38.24 27.45 -35.55
CA ALA A 27 36.89 26.93 -35.16
C ALA A 27 36.03 26.51 -36.39
N GLN A 28 36.23 27.14 -37.55
CA GLN A 28 35.56 26.75 -38.79
C GLN A 28 36.02 25.38 -39.27
N VAL A 29 37.32 25.09 -39.22
CA VAL A 29 37.90 23.80 -39.63
C VAL A 29 37.42 22.69 -38.70
N VAL A 30 37.39 22.95 -37.37
CA VAL A 30 36.88 22.03 -36.36
C VAL A 30 35.40 21.74 -36.61
N ALA A 31 34.58 22.76 -36.88
CA ALA A 31 33.17 22.65 -37.18
C ALA A 31 32.92 21.75 -38.39
N ASN A 32 33.66 21.95 -39.48
CA ASN A 32 33.58 21.13 -40.70
C ASN A 32 33.99 19.67 -40.43
N LYS A 33 35.09 19.46 -39.69
CA LYS A 33 35.56 18.10 -39.32
C LYS A 33 34.59 17.33 -38.41
N CYS A 34 33.87 18.04 -37.53
CA CYS A 34 32.94 17.43 -36.60
C CYS A 34 31.48 17.42 -37.08
N GLY A 35 31.20 17.96 -38.28
CA GLY A 35 29.84 18.04 -38.84
C GLY A 35 28.87 18.92 -38.02
N ILE A 36 29.38 20.00 -37.42
CA ILE A 36 28.62 20.88 -36.53
C ILE A 36 28.77 22.36 -36.94
N HIS A 37 27.86 23.21 -36.48
CA HIS A 37 27.97 24.65 -36.74
C HIS A 37 29.06 25.31 -35.88
N ARG A 38 29.80 26.30 -36.44
CA ARG A 38 30.88 27.02 -35.76
C ARG A 38 30.48 27.58 -34.39
N SER A 39 29.27 28.10 -34.24
CA SER A 39 28.75 28.60 -32.96
C SER A 39 28.65 27.52 -31.89
N THR A 40 28.48 26.26 -32.28
CA THR A 40 28.42 25.11 -31.34
C THR A 40 29.79 24.80 -30.77
N VAL A 41 30.87 24.94 -31.59
CA VAL A 41 32.24 24.79 -31.13
C VAL A 41 32.58 25.84 -30.07
N TYR A 42 32.22 27.10 -30.29
CA TYR A 42 32.41 28.16 -29.31
C TYR A 42 31.63 27.96 -28.04
N ARG A 43 30.37 27.56 -28.12
CA ARG A 43 29.54 27.22 -26.92
C ARG A 43 30.17 26.10 -26.11
N TRP A 44 30.75 25.10 -26.76
CA TRP A 44 31.45 24.02 -26.06
C TRP A 44 32.74 24.50 -25.42
N LYS A 45 33.49 25.38 -26.09
CA LYS A 45 34.70 26.02 -25.50
C LYS A 45 34.38 26.80 -24.24
N VAL A 46 33.37 27.68 -24.28
CA VAL A 46 32.95 28.47 -23.10
C VAL A 46 32.58 27.56 -21.94
N LYS A 47 31.73 26.56 -22.20
CA LYS A 47 31.27 25.61 -21.19
C LYS A 47 32.41 24.76 -20.59
N TRP A 48 33.39 24.42 -21.40
CA TRP A 48 34.58 23.73 -20.94
C TRP A 48 35.48 24.64 -20.03
N LEU A 49 35.62 25.91 -20.38
CA LEU A 49 36.32 26.89 -19.56
C LEU A 49 35.66 27.09 -18.21
N GLU A 50 34.33 27.25 -18.17
CA GLU A 50 33.55 27.36 -16.92
C GLU A 50 33.73 26.14 -16.01
N ILE A 51 33.71 24.94 -16.57
CA ILE A 51 33.91 23.70 -15.79
C ILE A 51 35.33 23.65 -15.22
N ASN A 52 36.36 23.99 -16.02
CA ASN A 52 37.74 23.91 -15.55
C ASN A 52 38.10 25.02 -14.55
N GLN A 53 37.53 26.24 -14.65
CA GLN A 53 37.67 27.27 -13.63
C GLN A 53 37.07 26.86 -12.29
N ASN A 54 35.85 26.25 -12.30
CA ASN A 54 35.23 25.76 -11.07
C ASN A 54 36.00 24.57 -10.43
N VAL A 55 36.58 23.69 -11.23
CA VAL A 55 37.43 22.59 -10.73
C VAL A 55 38.73 23.09 -10.09
N GLN A 56 39.31 24.17 -10.60
CA GLN A 56 40.49 24.79 -9.96
C GLN A 56 40.15 25.42 -8.61
N LEU A 57 38.98 26.09 -8.48
CA LEU A 57 38.54 26.68 -7.22
C LEU A 57 38.16 25.61 -6.16
N GLU A 58 37.58 24.48 -6.54
CA GLU A 58 37.31 23.38 -5.62
C GLU A 58 38.55 22.63 -5.14
N ASN A 59 39.60 22.54 -5.98
CA ASN A 59 40.85 21.87 -5.61
C ASN A 59 41.71 22.69 -4.64
N VAL A 60 41.53 24.01 -4.61
CA VAL A 60 42.25 24.90 -3.65
C VAL A 60 41.70 24.73 -2.21
N ASN A 61 40.44 24.30 -2.06
CA ASN A 61 39.76 24.24 -0.76
C ASN A 61 39.67 22.84 -0.13
N ARG A 62 40.27 21.78 -0.71
CA ARG A 62 40.29 20.43 -0.12
C ARG A 62 41.68 20.08 0.44
N PRO A 63 41.85 19.92 1.77
CA PRO A 63 43.08 19.37 2.33
C PRO A 63 43.23 17.90 1.87
N THR A 64 44.30 17.62 1.15
CA THR A 64 44.67 16.30 0.64
C THR A 64 44.99 15.33 1.77
N ARG A 65 44.14 14.38 2.05
CA ARG A 65 44.32 13.36 3.09
C ARG A 65 45.02 12.07 2.62
N ASN A 66 45.48 12.00 1.36
CA ASN A 66 46.30 10.89 0.86
C ASN A 66 47.08 11.28 -0.41
N PRO A 67 48.41 11.41 -0.36
CA PRO A 67 49.23 11.78 -1.53
C PRO A 67 49.47 10.63 -2.53
N GLY A 68 48.93 9.41 -2.31
CA GLY A 68 49.24 8.22 -3.11
C GLY A 68 48.23 7.87 -4.22
N LYS A 69 47.11 8.56 -4.35
CA LYS A 69 46.16 8.35 -5.44
C LYS A 69 46.03 9.58 -6.32
N GLN A 70 47.06 9.85 -7.13
CA GLN A 70 46.89 10.68 -8.32
C GLN A 70 45.89 9.97 -9.25
N PHE A 71 44.63 10.37 -9.19
CA PHE A 71 43.67 9.98 -10.19
C PHE A 71 44.21 10.42 -11.55
N ARG A 72 44.32 9.49 -12.50
CA ARG A 72 44.65 9.76 -13.90
C ARG A 72 43.56 10.58 -14.55
N PHE A 73 43.56 11.90 -14.33
CA PHE A 73 42.63 12.87 -14.90
C PHE A 73 42.81 13.12 -16.41
N THR A 74 43.77 12.44 -17.06
CA THR A 74 44.07 12.65 -18.47
C THR A 74 42.96 12.29 -19.46
N ALA A 75 42.09 11.36 -19.12
CA ALA A 75 40.97 10.99 -19.99
C ALA A 75 39.71 11.86 -19.80
N LEU A 76 39.57 12.56 -18.69
CA LEU A 76 38.41 13.38 -18.33
C LEU A 76 38.57 14.87 -18.65
N LYS A 77 39.81 15.32 -18.96
CA LYS A 77 40.16 16.74 -19.20
C LYS A 77 39.26 17.42 -20.24
N TRP A 78 38.79 16.68 -21.25
CA TRP A 78 37.97 17.19 -22.36
C TRP A 78 36.49 16.86 -22.25
N LEU A 79 36.08 16.14 -21.21
CA LEU A 79 34.71 15.65 -21.11
C LEU A 79 33.76 16.75 -20.60
N ILE A 80 32.84 17.21 -21.46
CA ILE A 80 31.70 18.03 -21.05
C ILE A 80 30.50 17.11 -20.83
N PRO A 81 30.02 16.92 -19.60
CA PRO A 81 28.84 16.09 -19.34
C PRO A 81 27.59 16.67 -20.00
N THR A 82 26.71 15.80 -20.49
CA THR A 82 25.40 16.22 -20.97
C THR A 82 24.49 16.38 -19.75
N LEU A 83 24.24 17.61 -19.35
CA LEU A 83 23.28 17.92 -18.30
C LEU A 83 21.87 17.62 -18.80
N GLY A 84 21.07 16.96 -17.99
CA GLY A 84 19.66 16.72 -18.29
C GLY A 84 18.89 18.04 -18.43
N SER A 85 18.02 18.12 -19.42
CA SER A 85 17.15 19.29 -19.63
C SER A 85 15.94 19.33 -18.68
N ARG A 86 15.85 18.40 -17.73
CA ARG A 86 14.76 18.40 -16.75
C ARG A 86 14.87 19.63 -15.85
N PRO A 87 13.76 20.38 -15.69
CA PRO A 87 13.74 21.48 -14.73
C PRO A 87 14.17 20.98 -13.34
N LYS A 88 15.03 21.72 -12.65
CA LYS A 88 15.43 21.40 -11.27
C LYS A 88 14.26 21.44 -10.31
N HIS A 89 13.27 22.28 -10.60
CA HIS A 89 12.02 22.41 -9.87
C HIS A 89 10.84 22.27 -10.82
N SER A 90 9.83 21.47 -10.43
CA SER A 90 8.55 21.43 -11.15
C SER A 90 7.60 22.42 -10.47
N PRO A 91 6.97 23.37 -11.20
CA PRO A 91 6.02 24.30 -10.60
C PRO A 91 4.81 23.58 -9.96
N ASN A 92 4.48 22.39 -10.45
CA ASN A 92 3.38 21.57 -9.94
C ASN A 92 3.87 20.48 -8.94
N ALA A 93 5.06 20.64 -8.34
CA ALA A 93 5.51 19.71 -7.33
C ALA A 93 4.66 19.84 -6.06
N VAL A 94 4.26 18.69 -5.51
CA VAL A 94 3.55 18.67 -4.22
C VAL A 94 4.49 19.21 -3.14
N PRO A 95 4.05 20.19 -2.32
CA PRO A 95 4.85 20.77 -1.25
C PRO A 95 5.39 19.71 -0.28
N LYS A 96 6.60 19.93 0.24
CA LYS A 96 7.25 18.99 1.18
C LYS A 96 6.39 18.64 2.40
N PRO A 97 5.71 19.60 3.09
CA PRO A 97 4.86 19.27 4.24
C PRO A 97 3.73 18.28 3.89
N ILE A 98 3.14 18.41 2.71
CA ILE A 98 2.09 17.49 2.25
C ILE A 98 2.67 16.09 1.97
N VAL A 99 3.87 16.02 1.39
CA VAL A 99 4.55 14.74 1.19
C VAL A 99 4.81 14.05 2.53
N GLU A 100 5.31 14.76 3.52
CA GLU A 100 5.56 14.25 4.87
C GLU A 100 4.28 13.77 5.55
N LEU A 101 3.20 14.52 5.41
CA LEU A 101 1.88 14.13 5.95
C LEU A 101 1.38 12.82 5.30
N VAL A 102 1.50 12.67 3.98
CA VAL A 102 1.17 11.41 3.26
C VAL A 102 1.97 10.24 3.82
N LEU A 103 3.27 10.41 4.05
CA LEU A 103 4.15 9.35 4.56
C LEU A 103 3.84 9.02 6.02
N THR A 104 3.51 10.02 6.83
CA THR A 104 3.11 9.84 8.23
C THR A 104 1.81 9.06 8.33
N LEU A 105 0.77 9.48 7.58
CA LEU A 105 -0.49 8.74 7.51
C LEU A 105 -0.29 7.30 7.02
N ARG A 106 0.60 7.08 6.04
CA ARG A 106 0.92 5.73 5.58
C ARG A 106 1.56 4.86 6.67
N ARG A 107 2.47 5.42 7.46
CA ARG A 107 3.13 4.71 8.57
C ARG A 107 2.15 4.39 9.70
N MET A 108 1.30 5.36 10.07
CA MET A 108 0.33 5.21 11.15
C MET A 108 -0.80 4.25 10.78
N LEU A 109 -1.44 4.47 9.64
CA LEU A 109 -2.65 3.73 9.24
C LEU A 109 -2.33 2.40 8.57
N LYS A 110 -1.15 2.24 7.97
CA LYS A 110 -0.73 1.07 7.16
C LYS A 110 -1.74 0.69 6.06
N ARG A 111 -2.51 1.67 5.57
CA ARG A 111 -3.61 1.49 4.60
C ARG A 111 -3.18 1.86 3.19
N CYS A 112 -3.99 1.51 2.18
CA CYS A 112 -3.75 1.83 0.76
C CYS A 112 -3.85 3.34 0.46
N ALA A 113 -3.43 3.73 -0.75
CA ALA A 113 -3.39 5.12 -1.18
C ALA A 113 -4.77 5.80 -1.14
N GLU A 114 -5.82 5.06 -1.45
CA GLU A 114 -7.21 5.54 -1.48
C GLU A 114 -7.68 5.97 -0.08
N VAL A 115 -7.37 5.15 0.93
CA VAL A 115 -7.71 5.46 2.32
C VAL A 115 -6.91 6.66 2.83
N ILE A 116 -5.61 6.73 2.49
CA ILE A 116 -4.78 7.88 2.85
C ILE A 116 -5.30 9.15 2.19
N TRP A 117 -5.64 9.08 0.90
CA TRP A 117 -6.23 10.19 0.15
C TRP A 117 -7.53 10.67 0.78
N PHE A 118 -8.42 9.75 1.20
CA PHE A 118 -9.66 10.08 1.89
C PHE A 118 -9.39 10.86 3.19
N HIS A 119 -8.46 10.39 4.03
CA HIS A 119 -8.07 11.07 5.26
C HIS A 119 -7.44 12.45 5.02
N LEU A 120 -6.64 12.61 3.94
CA LEU A 120 -6.06 13.90 3.59
C LEU A 120 -7.13 14.94 3.26
N ILE A 121 -8.17 14.57 2.51
CA ILE A 121 -9.24 15.48 2.12
C ILE A 121 -10.17 15.77 3.30
N HIS A 122 -10.71 14.72 3.93
CA HIS A 122 -11.81 14.88 4.89
C HIS A 122 -11.34 15.25 6.31
N ASN A 123 -10.18 14.76 6.75
CA ASN A 123 -9.70 14.98 8.11
C ASN A 123 -8.63 16.08 8.20
N ASN A 124 -7.87 16.30 7.14
CA ASN A 124 -6.77 17.26 7.14
C ASN A 124 -7.02 18.47 6.22
N GLY A 125 -8.10 18.49 5.45
CA GLY A 125 -8.45 19.58 4.55
C GLY A 125 -7.46 19.80 3.39
N VAL A 126 -6.64 18.77 3.05
CA VAL A 126 -5.61 18.87 2.03
C VAL A 126 -6.18 18.47 0.67
N ASN A 127 -6.30 19.43 -0.24
CA ASN A 127 -6.74 19.15 -1.62
C ASN A 127 -5.59 18.59 -2.45
N ILE A 128 -5.56 17.28 -2.64
CA ILE A 128 -4.56 16.56 -3.44
C ILE A 128 -5.22 15.45 -4.24
N SER A 129 -4.75 15.20 -5.47
CA SER A 129 -5.27 14.11 -6.28
C SER A 129 -4.80 12.74 -5.79
N LEU A 130 -5.65 11.71 -5.92
CA LEU A 130 -5.28 10.33 -5.62
C LEU A 130 -4.04 9.87 -6.41
N SER A 131 -3.90 10.32 -7.66
CA SER A 131 -2.73 10.02 -8.50
C SER A 131 -1.44 10.59 -7.92
N SER A 132 -1.50 11.77 -7.28
CA SER A 132 -0.34 12.36 -6.60
C SER A 132 0.04 11.57 -5.35
N VAL A 133 -0.95 11.16 -4.55
CA VAL A 133 -0.71 10.27 -3.39
C VAL A 133 -0.06 8.96 -3.82
N ARG A 134 -0.57 8.31 -4.87
CA ARG A 134 0.02 7.08 -5.41
C ARG A 134 1.46 7.28 -5.89
N ARG A 135 1.76 8.40 -6.59
CA ARG A 135 3.12 8.73 -7.05
C ARG A 135 4.08 8.98 -5.88
N ILE A 136 3.63 9.66 -4.82
CA ILE A 136 4.43 9.86 -3.61
C ILE A 136 4.76 8.50 -2.99
N LEU A 137 3.75 7.67 -2.70
CA LEU A 137 3.95 6.36 -2.09
C LEU A 137 4.83 5.43 -2.94
N GLN A 138 4.74 5.50 -4.26
CA GLN A 138 5.60 4.74 -5.17
C GLN A 138 7.04 5.23 -5.13
N ARG A 139 7.27 6.55 -5.16
CA ARG A 139 8.62 7.17 -5.06
C ARG A 139 9.34 6.74 -3.78
N TYR A 140 8.63 6.67 -2.67
CA TYR A 140 9.17 6.24 -1.38
C TYR A 140 9.06 4.72 -1.15
N ARG A 141 8.81 3.93 -2.19
CA ARG A 141 8.78 2.45 -2.17
C ARG A 141 7.72 1.83 -1.24
N TYR A 142 6.69 2.56 -0.85
CA TYR A 142 5.56 2.02 -0.07
C TYR A 142 4.55 1.23 -0.91
N ILE A 143 4.60 1.37 -2.23
CA ILE A 143 3.79 0.62 -3.19
C ILE A 143 4.75 -0.06 -4.16
N ASN A 144 4.81 -1.37 -4.12
CA ASN A 144 5.48 -2.15 -5.14
C ASN A 144 4.53 -2.33 -6.33
N GLY A 145 5.01 -2.05 -7.53
CA GLY A 145 4.26 -2.28 -8.76
C GLY A 145 4.04 -3.77 -9.01
N ARG A 146 3.11 -4.41 -8.32
CA ARG A 146 2.72 -5.79 -8.59
C ARG A 146 1.98 -5.84 -9.92
N LYS A 147 2.49 -6.63 -10.87
CA LYS A 147 1.75 -6.99 -12.08
C LYS A 147 0.40 -7.59 -11.66
N LYS A 148 -0.70 -7.05 -12.17
CA LYS A 148 -2.03 -7.64 -11.98
C LYS A 148 -2.00 -9.05 -12.58
N ARG A 149 -2.19 -10.08 -11.74
CA ARG A 149 -2.44 -11.43 -12.26
C ARG A 149 -3.84 -11.41 -12.87
N VAL A 150 -3.93 -11.78 -14.15
CA VAL A 150 -5.21 -12.09 -14.77
C VAL A 150 -5.74 -13.34 -14.06
N ARG A 151 -6.88 -13.20 -13.38
CA ARG A 151 -7.54 -14.33 -12.73
C ARG A 151 -8.53 -14.91 -13.72
N PRO A 152 -8.59 -16.24 -13.87
CA PRO A 152 -9.65 -16.88 -14.67
C PRO A 152 -11.02 -16.51 -14.09
N ASP A 153 -12.05 -16.49 -14.94
CA ASP A 153 -13.42 -16.23 -14.54
C ASP A 153 -13.84 -17.22 -13.44
N ASN A 154 -14.09 -16.68 -12.26
CA ASN A 154 -14.56 -17.47 -11.12
C ASN A 154 -16.09 -17.44 -11.09
N PRO A 155 -16.75 -18.56 -10.72
CA PRO A 155 -18.19 -18.57 -10.52
C PRO A 155 -18.62 -17.47 -9.54
N ARG A 156 -19.77 -16.85 -9.80
CA ARG A 156 -20.26 -15.72 -9.02
C ARG A 156 -20.23 -16.04 -7.53
N ARG A 157 -19.64 -15.13 -6.77
CA ARG A 157 -19.61 -15.21 -5.30
C ARG A 157 -21.02 -14.99 -4.76
N PRO A 158 -21.35 -15.58 -3.60
CA PRO A 158 -22.53 -15.17 -2.87
C PRO A 158 -22.52 -13.65 -2.64
N PHE A 159 -23.64 -13.01 -2.87
CA PHE A 159 -23.82 -11.58 -2.59
C PHE A 159 -25.15 -11.37 -1.87
N ALA A 160 -25.26 -10.27 -1.15
CA ALA A 160 -26.46 -9.84 -0.47
C ALA A 160 -26.87 -8.45 -0.98
N THR A 161 -28.16 -8.19 -1.07
CA THR A 161 -28.74 -6.93 -1.54
C THR A 161 -29.22 -6.03 -0.40
N ARG A 162 -29.43 -6.62 0.78
CA ARG A 162 -29.87 -5.93 2.01
C ARG A 162 -29.17 -6.49 3.25
N PRO A 163 -29.14 -5.72 4.36
CA PRO A 163 -28.59 -6.21 5.62
C PRO A 163 -29.26 -7.49 6.09
N GLY A 164 -28.48 -8.43 6.61
CA GLY A 164 -28.94 -9.70 7.17
C GLY A 164 -29.42 -10.74 6.15
N GLU A 165 -29.49 -10.43 4.87
CA GLU A 165 -29.92 -11.40 3.84
C GLU A 165 -28.98 -12.61 3.78
N LEU A 166 -27.67 -12.38 3.87
CA LEU A 166 -26.64 -13.43 3.95
C LEU A 166 -25.53 -12.99 4.89
N VAL A 167 -25.38 -13.73 5.95
CA VAL A 167 -24.37 -13.50 6.98
C VAL A 167 -23.40 -14.68 7.02
N GLN A 168 -22.11 -14.43 7.13
CA GLN A 168 -21.09 -15.48 7.25
C GLN A 168 -20.61 -15.60 8.69
N THR A 169 -20.34 -16.82 9.12
CA THR A 169 -19.72 -17.14 10.41
C THR A 169 -18.54 -18.09 10.24
N ASP A 170 -17.53 -17.95 11.11
CA ASP A 170 -16.33 -18.76 11.11
C ASP A 170 -15.67 -18.71 12.51
N THR A 171 -14.66 -19.55 12.76
CA THR A 171 -14.00 -19.62 14.03
C THR A 171 -12.48 -19.46 13.86
N ILE A 172 -11.89 -18.47 14.53
CA ILE A 172 -10.43 -18.33 14.63
C ILE A 172 -9.92 -19.17 15.79
N HIS A 173 -9.02 -20.11 15.50
CA HIS A 173 -8.35 -20.91 16.48
C HIS A 173 -7.07 -20.22 16.97
N TYR A 174 -7.05 -19.79 18.21
CA TYR A 174 -5.87 -19.23 18.83
C TYR A 174 -5.26 -20.22 19.82
N ILE A 175 -4.01 -20.57 19.60
CA ILE A 175 -3.25 -21.46 20.49
C ILE A 175 -2.10 -20.64 21.09
N CYS A 176 -2.09 -20.52 22.42
CA CYS A 176 -0.98 -19.87 23.11
C CYS A 176 0.32 -20.67 22.91
N PRO A 177 1.39 -20.07 22.35
CA PRO A 177 2.63 -20.81 22.09
C PRO A 177 3.29 -21.39 23.35
N LEU A 178 3.20 -20.69 24.49
CA LEU A 178 3.84 -21.07 25.73
C LEU A 178 3.00 -22.07 26.54
N THR A 179 1.73 -21.75 26.79
CA THR A 179 0.87 -22.56 27.69
C THR A 179 0.07 -23.63 26.96
N LYS A 180 0.11 -23.64 25.61
CA LYS A 180 -0.70 -24.50 24.73
C LYS A 180 -2.21 -24.40 24.98
N ARG A 181 -2.68 -23.43 25.76
CA ARG A 181 -4.10 -23.17 25.96
C ARG A 181 -4.72 -22.71 24.65
N ARG A 182 -5.87 -23.30 24.32
CA ARG A 182 -6.66 -22.96 23.15
C ARG A 182 -7.75 -21.96 23.53
N ARG A 183 -8.01 -21.00 22.65
CA ARG A 183 -9.14 -20.09 22.69
C ARG A 183 -9.72 -20.01 21.30
N TYR A 184 -10.98 -19.82 21.23
CA TYR A 184 -11.74 -19.79 19.97
C TYR A 184 -12.44 -18.45 19.89
N ILE A 185 -12.28 -17.77 18.77
CA ILE A 185 -12.92 -16.49 18.51
C ILE A 185 -13.92 -16.76 17.38
N TYR A 186 -15.17 -16.84 17.75
CA TYR A 186 -16.26 -16.95 16.78
C TYR A 186 -16.48 -15.58 16.15
N THR A 187 -16.59 -15.54 14.85
CA THR A 187 -16.73 -14.32 14.08
C THR A 187 -17.95 -14.39 13.20
N VAL A 188 -18.64 -13.27 13.07
CA VAL A 188 -19.84 -13.11 12.25
C VAL A 188 -19.70 -11.86 11.42
N ILE A 189 -20.06 -11.89 10.13
CA ILE A 189 -20.04 -10.73 9.25
C ILE A 189 -21.24 -10.73 8.31
N ASP A 190 -21.95 -9.61 8.24
CA ASP A 190 -22.99 -9.39 7.23
C ASP A 190 -22.37 -9.11 5.85
N LEU A 191 -22.87 -9.76 4.80
CA LEU A 191 -22.31 -9.62 3.45
C LEU A 191 -22.67 -8.31 2.77
N TYR A 192 -23.75 -7.68 3.14
CA TYR A 192 -24.15 -6.40 2.56
C TYR A 192 -23.40 -5.23 3.19
N SER A 193 -23.60 -5.04 4.48
CA SER A 193 -23.04 -3.89 5.22
C SER A 193 -21.59 -4.05 5.62
N ARG A 194 -21.09 -5.30 5.74
CA ARG A 194 -19.81 -5.67 6.39
C ARG A 194 -19.81 -5.39 7.90
N MET A 195 -20.97 -5.13 8.50
CA MET A 195 -21.07 -5.11 9.96
C MET A 195 -20.62 -6.45 10.53
N ALA A 196 -19.85 -6.39 11.58
CA ALA A 196 -19.18 -7.57 12.10
C ALA A 196 -19.28 -7.66 13.62
N TYR A 197 -19.25 -8.89 14.11
CA TYR A 197 -19.30 -9.25 15.52
C TYR A 197 -18.31 -10.38 15.83
N ALA A 198 -17.82 -10.47 17.06
CA ALA A 198 -16.95 -11.56 17.48
C ALA A 198 -16.98 -11.79 19.00
N GLU A 199 -16.92 -13.05 19.40
CA GLU A 199 -16.85 -13.49 20.79
C GLU A 199 -15.72 -14.50 21.05
N VAL A 200 -15.11 -14.43 22.24
CA VAL A 200 -14.08 -15.34 22.70
C VAL A 200 -14.66 -16.43 23.58
N HIS A 201 -14.41 -17.68 23.23
CA HIS A 201 -14.84 -18.84 24.00
C HIS A 201 -13.69 -19.83 24.28
N PRO A 202 -13.72 -20.55 25.40
CA PRO A 202 -12.70 -21.54 25.74
C PRO A 202 -12.84 -22.87 25.00
N ARG A 203 -14.00 -23.12 24.39
CA ARG A 203 -14.34 -24.40 23.75
C ARG A 203 -15.04 -24.19 22.42
N ILE A 204 -14.86 -25.14 21.52
CA ILE A 204 -15.65 -25.25 20.28
C ILE A 204 -16.85 -26.15 20.56
N LEU A 205 -18.06 -25.61 20.43
CA LEU A 205 -19.33 -26.32 20.60
C LEU A 205 -20.38 -25.73 19.65
N PRO A 206 -21.23 -26.60 19.05
CA PRO A 206 -22.30 -26.11 18.15
C PRO A 206 -23.29 -25.16 18.83
N GLY A 207 -23.61 -25.42 20.09
CA GLY A 207 -24.50 -24.55 20.86
C GLY A 207 -23.90 -23.16 21.11
N VAL A 208 -22.57 -23.08 21.33
CA VAL A 208 -21.86 -21.82 21.47
C VAL A 208 -21.85 -21.05 20.15
N ALA A 209 -21.56 -21.74 19.04
CA ALA A 209 -21.60 -21.12 17.71
C ALA A 209 -22.98 -20.51 17.42
N ALA A 210 -24.06 -21.23 17.71
CA ALA A 210 -25.41 -20.73 17.55
C ALA A 210 -25.72 -19.54 18.48
N SER A 211 -25.29 -19.58 19.74
CA SER A 211 -25.46 -18.44 20.67
C SER A 211 -24.77 -17.18 20.17
N VAL A 212 -23.53 -17.30 19.66
CA VAL A 212 -22.79 -16.18 19.13
C VAL A 212 -23.50 -15.55 17.90
N VAL A 213 -24.09 -16.36 17.03
CA VAL A 213 -24.89 -15.85 15.91
C VAL A 213 -26.12 -15.08 16.42
N LEU A 214 -26.80 -15.58 17.46
CA LEU A 214 -27.95 -14.91 18.04
C LEU A 214 -27.57 -13.61 18.78
N HIS A 215 -26.46 -13.60 19.50
CA HIS A 215 -25.91 -12.38 20.08
C HIS A 215 -25.54 -11.36 19.00
N ALA A 216 -24.87 -11.81 17.92
CA ALA A 216 -24.55 -10.95 16.79
C ALA A 216 -25.79 -10.31 16.17
N ARG A 217 -26.89 -11.07 15.99
CA ARG A 217 -28.18 -10.56 15.50
C ARG A 217 -28.71 -9.42 16.38
N ASN A 218 -28.68 -9.60 17.70
CA ASN A 218 -29.13 -8.61 18.65
C ASN A 218 -28.23 -7.36 18.66
N GLU A 219 -26.92 -7.54 18.71
CA GLU A 219 -25.94 -6.44 18.76
C GLU A 219 -25.88 -5.62 17.46
N LEU A 220 -26.03 -6.28 16.31
CA LEU A 220 -26.03 -5.60 15.02
C LEU A 220 -27.37 -4.93 14.67
N GLY A 221 -28.46 -5.30 15.37
CA GLY A 221 -29.75 -4.60 15.31
C GLY A 221 -30.57 -4.87 14.06
N PHE A 222 -30.32 -5.96 13.35
CA PHE A 222 -31.13 -6.40 12.19
C PHE A 222 -31.25 -7.92 12.10
N ASP A 223 -32.34 -8.38 11.49
CA ASP A 223 -32.65 -9.80 11.37
C ASP A 223 -31.74 -10.51 10.38
N PHE A 224 -31.39 -11.76 10.71
CA PHE A 224 -30.63 -12.64 9.83
C PHE A 224 -31.54 -13.62 9.11
N ALA A 225 -31.60 -13.56 7.79
CA ALA A 225 -32.36 -14.49 6.98
C ALA A 225 -31.61 -15.82 6.78
N MET A 226 -30.29 -15.72 6.51
CA MET A 226 -29.47 -16.90 6.23
C MET A 226 -28.08 -16.75 6.78
N ILE A 227 -27.57 -17.82 7.43
CA ILE A 227 -26.20 -17.96 7.86
C ILE A 227 -25.46 -18.91 6.94
N GLN A 228 -24.28 -18.51 6.48
CA GLN A 228 -23.33 -19.37 5.79
C GLN A 228 -22.14 -19.65 6.68
N ALA A 229 -21.85 -20.94 6.87
CA ALA A 229 -20.67 -21.44 7.59
C ALA A 229 -19.84 -22.36 6.70
N ASP A 230 -18.65 -22.72 7.15
CA ASP A 230 -17.89 -23.82 6.57
C ASP A 230 -18.43 -25.19 7.05
N ASN A 231 -17.71 -26.27 6.73
CA ASN A 231 -18.09 -27.63 7.16
C ASN A 231 -17.44 -28.01 8.51
N GLY A 232 -17.13 -27.04 9.37
CA GLY A 232 -16.59 -27.29 10.72
C GLY A 232 -17.57 -28.05 11.63
N LEU A 233 -17.05 -28.82 12.57
CA LEU A 233 -17.87 -29.59 13.51
C LEU A 233 -18.77 -28.69 14.39
N GLU A 234 -18.35 -27.48 14.68
CA GLU A 234 -19.09 -26.45 15.40
C GLU A 234 -20.33 -25.95 14.64
N PHE A 235 -20.37 -26.14 13.33
CA PHE A 235 -21.49 -25.77 12.47
C PHE A 235 -22.32 -27.00 12.04
N SER A 236 -22.28 -28.06 12.86
CA SER A 236 -22.99 -29.31 12.63
C SER A 236 -24.49 -29.15 12.70
N ARG A 237 -25.22 -30.27 12.45
CA ARG A 237 -26.69 -30.33 12.46
C ARG A 237 -27.34 -29.74 13.73
N TYR A 238 -26.68 -29.82 14.89
CA TYR A 238 -27.19 -29.22 16.13
C TYR A 238 -27.18 -27.68 16.08
N PHE A 239 -26.15 -27.07 15.51
CA PHE A 239 -26.11 -25.63 15.22
C PHE A 239 -27.25 -25.22 14.30
N GLU A 240 -27.47 -25.96 13.20
CA GLU A 240 -28.57 -25.71 12.25
C GLU A 240 -29.96 -25.79 12.92
N GLN A 241 -30.17 -26.79 13.76
CA GLN A 241 -31.44 -26.96 14.50
C GLN A 241 -31.75 -25.79 15.43
N ILE A 242 -30.72 -25.25 16.15
CA ILE A 242 -30.92 -24.10 17.02
C ILE A 242 -31.32 -22.87 16.22
N LEU A 243 -30.63 -22.61 15.11
CA LEU A 243 -30.90 -21.44 14.27
C LEU A 243 -32.27 -21.57 13.54
N ALA A 244 -32.61 -22.75 13.06
CA ALA A 244 -33.90 -23.02 12.43
C ALA A 244 -35.08 -22.70 13.37
N ARG A 245 -34.97 -23.04 14.65
CA ARG A 245 -36.00 -22.69 15.68
C ARG A 245 -36.14 -21.17 15.87
N ARG A 246 -35.20 -20.38 15.41
CA ARG A 246 -35.21 -18.91 15.45
C ARG A 246 -35.53 -18.29 14.07
N GLY A 247 -35.94 -19.10 13.09
CA GLY A 247 -36.30 -18.66 11.75
C GLY A 247 -35.09 -18.32 10.87
N ILE A 248 -33.87 -18.73 11.26
CA ILE A 248 -32.65 -18.46 10.50
C ILE A 248 -32.29 -19.70 9.67
N LEU A 249 -32.19 -19.52 8.35
CA LEU A 249 -31.76 -20.58 7.44
C LEU A 249 -30.24 -20.75 7.54
N THR A 250 -29.78 -21.97 7.31
CA THR A 250 -28.35 -22.27 7.28
C THR A 250 -27.94 -22.86 5.94
N ARG A 251 -26.73 -22.55 5.51
CA ARG A 251 -26.08 -23.16 4.35
C ARG A 251 -24.61 -23.38 4.62
N HIS A 252 -24.02 -24.40 4.02
CA HIS A 252 -22.57 -24.62 4.04
C HIS A 252 -21.90 -24.17 2.76
N SER A 253 -20.64 -23.76 2.88
CA SER A 253 -19.79 -23.48 1.75
C SER A 253 -19.58 -24.73 0.93
N ARG A 254 -19.54 -24.58 -0.39
CA ARG A 254 -19.28 -25.69 -1.31
C ARG A 254 -17.83 -26.18 -1.12
N LEU A 255 -17.67 -27.51 -1.09
CA LEU A 255 -16.34 -28.13 -1.00
C LEU A 255 -15.42 -27.66 -2.13
N GLY A 256 -14.19 -27.32 -1.79
CA GLY A 256 -13.20 -26.85 -2.76
C GLY A 256 -13.46 -25.45 -3.35
N ARG A 257 -14.37 -24.66 -2.75
CA ARG A 257 -14.69 -23.29 -3.18
C ARG A 257 -14.38 -22.26 -2.09
N PRO A 258 -13.12 -21.95 -1.81
CA PRO A 258 -12.75 -20.98 -0.76
C PRO A 258 -13.32 -19.57 -1.02
N ASN A 259 -13.67 -19.25 -2.26
CA ASN A 259 -14.31 -17.97 -2.58
C ASN A 259 -15.69 -17.78 -1.94
N ASP A 260 -16.39 -18.87 -1.55
CA ASP A 260 -17.70 -18.77 -0.92
C ASP A 260 -17.61 -18.09 0.46
N ASN A 261 -16.54 -18.33 1.23
CA ASN A 261 -16.26 -17.74 2.55
C ASN A 261 -15.28 -16.56 2.54
N ALA A 262 -14.99 -16.00 1.36
CA ALA A 262 -13.91 -15.00 1.22
C ALA A 262 -14.12 -13.73 2.07
N HIS A 263 -15.34 -13.39 2.47
CA HIS A 263 -15.60 -12.18 3.27
C HIS A 263 -15.26 -12.40 4.74
N ILE A 264 -15.70 -13.53 5.32
CA ILE A 264 -15.36 -13.86 6.69
C ILE A 264 -13.88 -14.17 6.84
N GLU A 265 -13.25 -14.89 5.88
CA GLU A 265 -11.79 -15.11 5.87
C GLU A 265 -11.02 -13.79 5.84
N ARG A 266 -11.46 -12.82 5.04
CA ARG A 266 -10.85 -11.50 5.00
C ARG A 266 -11.02 -10.74 6.32
N PHE A 267 -12.18 -10.85 6.94
CA PHE A 267 -12.45 -10.26 8.24
C PHE A 267 -11.58 -10.90 9.33
N ASN A 268 -11.50 -12.23 9.37
CA ASN A 268 -10.65 -12.97 10.29
C ASN A 268 -9.18 -12.55 10.17
N ARG A 269 -8.67 -12.43 8.95
CA ARG A 269 -7.33 -11.91 8.72
C ARG A 269 -7.18 -10.47 9.24
N THR A 270 -8.18 -9.63 9.01
CA THR A 270 -8.16 -8.24 9.47
C THR A 270 -8.13 -8.15 10.99
N ILE A 271 -8.94 -8.95 11.71
CA ILE A 271 -8.87 -9.06 13.18
C ILE A 271 -7.48 -9.51 13.63
N GLN A 272 -6.93 -10.53 12.99
CA GLN A 272 -5.61 -11.06 13.34
C GLN A 272 -4.51 -10.03 13.15
N GLU A 273 -4.54 -9.28 12.04
CA GLU A 273 -3.53 -8.28 11.70
C GLU A 273 -3.67 -6.98 12.50
N GLU A 274 -4.90 -6.48 12.69
CA GLU A 274 -5.15 -5.15 13.23
C GLU A 274 -5.50 -5.15 14.73
N CYS A 275 -6.08 -6.23 15.25
CA CYS A 275 -6.50 -6.33 16.65
C CYS A 275 -5.63 -7.29 17.46
N LEU A 276 -5.53 -8.55 17.05
CA LEU A 276 -4.88 -9.58 17.85
C LEU A 276 -3.36 -9.42 17.81
N GLY A 277 -2.74 -9.41 16.62
CA GLY A 277 -1.31 -9.20 16.42
C GLY A 277 -0.42 -9.97 17.38
N SER A 278 0.70 -9.36 17.75
CA SER A 278 1.63 -9.88 18.77
C SER A 278 1.17 -9.65 20.21
N TYR A 279 0.03 -9.01 20.42
CA TYR A 279 -0.43 -8.58 21.75
C TYR A 279 -1.08 -9.67 22.61
N ILE A 280 -1.42 -10.83 22.03
CA ILE A 280 -1.93 -11.93 22.84
C ILE A 280 -0.77 -12.63 23.51
N THR A 281 -0.51 -12.24 24.74
CA THR A 281 0.49 -12.90 25.59
C THR A 281 -0.15 -14.05 26.35
N TYR A 282 0.68 -14.95 26.94
CA TYR A 282 0.22 -16.04 27.81
C TYR A 282 -0.55 -15.54 29.05
N LYS A 283 -0.34 -14.27 29.45
CA LYS A 283 -1.02 -13.63 30.59
C LYS A 283 -2.40 -13.06 30.22
N THR A 284 -2.71 -12.89 28.94
CA THR A 284 -3.98 -12.30 28.51
C THR A 284 -5.16 -13.22 28.87
N THR A 285 -6.09 -12.75 29.67
CA THR A 285 -7.32 -13.49 30.02
C THR A 285 -8.35 -13.43 28.89
N SER A 286 -9.33 -14.35 28.88
CA SER A 286 -10.41 -14.30 27.90
C SER A 286 -11.25 -13.01 28.02
N LYS A 287 -11.45 -12.51 29.24
CA LYS A 287 -12.15 -11.26 29.51
C LYS A 287 -11.40 -10.05 28.92
N GLN A 288 -10.09 -9.97 29.09
CA GLN A 288 -9.25 -8.91 28.51
C GLN A 288 -9.24 -8.99 26.98
N LEU A 289 -9.19 -10.19 26.43
CA LEU A 289 -9.24 -10.41 24.99
C LEU A 289 -10.60 -9.97 24.41
N GLN A 290 -11.72 -10.32 25.10
CA GLN A 290 -13.05 -9.87 24.69
C GLN A 290 -13.19 -8.36 24.74
N ALA A 291 -12.73 -7.70 25.80
CA ALA A 291 -12.76 -6.24 25.90
C ALA A 291 -11.99 -5.58 24.76
N LYS A 292 -10.83 -6.12 24.39
CA LYS A 292 -10.04 -5.65 23.26
C LYS A 292 -10.76 -5.84 21.93
N LEU A 293 -11.41 -6.99 21.73
CA LEU A 293 -12.23 -7.26 20.55
C LEU A 293 -13.40 -6.29 20.47
N ASN A 294 -14.11 -6.03 21.55
CA ASN A 294 -15.25 -5.09 21.56
C ASN A 294 -14.82 -3.68 21.14
N ASN A 295 -13.71 -3.16 21.68
CA ASN A 295 -13.16 -1.88 21.28
C ASN A 295 -12.76 -1.85 19.79
N TYR A 296 -12.20 -2.97 19.30
CA TYR A 296 -11.84 -3.07 17.89
C TYR A 296 -13.07 -3.15 16.99
N LEU A 297 -14.11 -3.90 17.38
CA LEU A 297 -15.36 -4.01 16.63
C LEU A 297 -16.09 -2.68 16.54
N GLU A 298 -16.07 -1.88 17.61
CA GLU A 298 -16.58 -0.49 17.57
C GLU A 298 -15.83 0.33 16.51
N PHE A 299 -14.49 0.30 16.53
CA PHE A 299 -13.69 0.95 15.50
C PHE A 299 -13.99 0.40 14.10
N TYR A 300 -14.04 -0.92 13.95
CA TYR A 300 -14.28 -1.60 12.68
C TYR A 300 -15.62 -1.22 12.06
N ASN A 301 -16.69 -1.26 12.86
CA ASN A 301 -18.04 -1.02 12.40
C ASN A 301 -18.35 0.47 12.14
N PHE A 302 -17.84 1.37 12.97
CA PHE A 302 -18.25 2.78 12.95
C PHE A 302 -17.19 3.76 12.43
N LYS A 303 -15.92 3.41 12.47
CA LYS A 303 -14.82 4.35 12.14
C LYS A 303 -13.93 3.87 10.99
N ARG A 304 -13.79 2.56 10.82
CA ARG A 304 -12.91 1.99 9.80
C ARG A 304 -13.55 2.04 8.43
N ILE A 305 -12.94 2.78 7.50
CA ILE A 305 -13.40 2.87 6.12
C ILE A 305 -12.94 1.66 5.28
N HIS A 306 -13.80 1.22 4.37
CA HIS A 306 -13.60 0.02 3.55
C HIS A 306 -13.61 0.35 2.07
N LEU A 307 -12.60 -0.11 1.33
CA LEU A 307 -12.57 0.03 -0.12
C LEU A 307 -13.74 -0.68 -0.81
N GLY A 308 -14.10 -1.86 -0.32
CA GLY A 308 -15.22 -2.64 -0.86
C GLY A 308 -16.59 -2.00 -0.63
N LEU A 309 -16.68 -1.00 0.26
CA LEU A 309 -17.86 -0.19 0.52
C LEU A 309 -17.72 1.25 -0.03
N GLN A 310 -16.88 1.45 -1.04
CA GLN A 310 -16.65 2.76 -1.65
C GLN A 310 -16.20 3.83 -0.62
N LEU A 311 -15.24 3.47 0.23
CA LEU A 311 -14.68 4.31 1.29
C LEU A 311 -15.68 4.71 2.39
N ARG A 312 -16.67 3.86 2.66
CA ARG A 312 -17.62 4.02 3.77
C ARG A 312 -17.28 3.07 4.92
N THR A 313 -17.84 3.38 6.08
CA THR A 313 -17.86 2.46 7.22
C THR A 313 -19.01 1.45 7.05
N PRO A 314 -18.92 0.26 7.70
CA PRO A 314 -20.03 -0.68 7.74
C PRO A 314 -21.35 -0.06 8.22
N ALA A 315 -21.33 0.74 9.27
CA ALA A 315 -22.53 1.40 9.81
C ALA A 315 -23.18 2.38 8.81
N GLN A 316 -22.40 3.09 8.01
CA GLN A 316 -22.94 3.98 6.97
C GLN A 316 -23.69 3.24 5.85
N MET A 317 -23.46 1.93 5.71
CA MET A 317 -24.21 1.12 4.75
C MET A 317 -25.64 0.81 5.21
N LEU A 318 -25.89 0.78 6.52
CA LEU A 318 -27.23 0.55 7.08
C LEU A 318 -28.17 1.76 6.89
N GLN A 319 -27.63 2.97 6.77
CA GLN A 319 -28.43 4.19 6.60
C GLN A 319 -29.05 4.34 5.20
N ARG A 320 -28.75 3.41 4.27
CA ARG A 320 -29.21 3.42 2.88
C ARG A 320 -30.24 2.35 2.53
N SER A 321 -30.57 1.47 3.48
CA SER A 321 -31.54 0.39 3.29
C SER A 321 -32.96 0.83 3.63
#